data_c0a468464b15cb041c7fd87ee04c219a
#
_entry.id   c0a468464b15cb041c7fd87ee04c219a
#
_cell.length_a   1.000
_cell.length_b   1.000
_cell.length_c   1.000
_cell.angle_alpha   90.00
_cell.angle_beta   90.00
_cell.angle_gamma   90.00
#
_symmetry.space_group_name_H-M   'P 1'
#
loop_
_entity.id
_entity.type
_entity.pdbx_description
1 polymer ?
#
loop_
_entity_poly.entity_id
_entity_poly.type
_entity_poly.pdbx_seq_one_letter_code
_entity_poly.pdbx_strand_id
1 'polypeptide(L)'
;LRGIRLKIVADKASSQPGYAVNRIAVAKRHIESGRYKEWKDLKGMKIAMNGTGISSWGTLAAGLKRGGLTFADITTVDMPFPDHVLALQNGAVDGSLTTEPSITIAIQRGFAVSLAGDDELVPRHAISQLLYPEDFAKKKPELALRFMRAYLKGVRLYNDALKDGKLAGPASDEVIAILTESTPIKDAAVYRSIIPLGMDPDGKVDMPSLKSDYDLYKSLGLVQGDVRVEDVVDGSFAEAAVKELGPYRGGREIGSREIGSRSALD
;
A
#
# COMPACT_ATOMS: atom_id res chain seq x y z
N LEU A 1 2.85 1.30 24.03
CA LEU A 1 4.10 1.79 23.41
C LEU A 1 5.27 1.09 24.12
N ARG A 2 5.96 0.20 23.40
CA ARG A 2 7.01 -0.68 23.95
C ARG A 2 8.37 0.02 24.14
N GLY A 3 8.40 1.35 24.29
CA GLY A 3 9.62 2.14 24.54
C GLY A 3 10.55 2.33 23.33
N ILE A 4 10.21 1.80 22.16
CA ILE A 4 11.00 2.01 20.93
C ILE A 4 10.53 3.32 20.30
N ARG A 5 11.45 4.29 20.18
CA ARG A 5 11.18 5.56 19.52
C ARG A 5 11.47 5.44 18.04
N LEU A 6 10.43 5.59 17.21
CA LEU A 6 10.49 5.56 15.76
C LEU A 6 9.98 6.86 15.18
N LYS A 7 10.54 7.26 14.05
CA LYS A 7 10.04 8.35 13.22
C LYS A 7 9.62 7.81 11.85
N ILE A 8 8.49 8.27 11.36
CA ILE A 8 8.09 8.12 9.97
C ILE A 8 8.96 9.07 9.15
N VAL A 9 9.72 8.55 8.20
CA VAL A 9 10.70 9.35 7.44
C VAL A 9 10.39 9.45 5.96
N ALA A 10 9.56 8.58 5.41
CA ALA A 10 9.10 8.67 4.03
C ALA A 10 7.84 7.83 3.79
N ASP A 11 7.09 8.15 2.74
CA ASP A 11 6.07 7.27 2.17
C ASP A 11 6.69 5.99 1.64
N LYS A 12 6.00 4.87 1.84
CA LYS A 12 6.41 3.55 1.31
C LYS A 12 5.31 2.91 0.47
N ALA A 13 4.06 3.18 0.78
CA ALA A 13 2.91 2.77 0.00
C ALA A 13 1.74 3.69 0.32
N SER A 14 1.20 4.31 -0.70
CA SER A 14 0.02 5.16 -0.61
C SER A 14 -0.93 4.85 -1.76
N SER A 15 -2.23 5.01 -1.53
CA SER A 15 -3.18 4.95 -2.63
C SER A 15 -3.05 6.21 -3.48
N GLN A 16 -3.11 6.04 -4.79
CA GLN A 16 -3.15 7.15 -5.74
C GLN A 16 -4.19 6.83 -6.82
N PRO A 17 -4.76 7.81 -7.51
CA PRO A 17 -5.76 7.55 -8.53
C PRO A 17 -5.33 6.48 -9.52
N GLY A 18 -6.08 5.35 -9.57
CA GLY A 18 -5.77 4.18 -10.40
C GLY A 18 -4.74 3.21 -9.81
N TYR A 19 -4.20 3.48 -8.62
CA TYR A 19 -3.19 2.65 -7.94
C TYR A 19 -3.64 2.37 -6.50
N ALA A 20 -4.39 1.29 -6.33
CA ALA A 20 -4.92 0.87 -5.03
C ALA A 20 -3.96 -0.10 -4.33
N VAL A 21 -3.74 0.11 -3.03
CA VAL A 21 -3.02 -0.87 -2.19
C VAL A 21 -3.99 -1.91 -1.66
N ASN A 22 -5.14 -1.48 -1.16
CA ASN A 22 -6.19 -2.34 -0.62
C ASN A 22 -7.46 -2.24 -1.47
N ARG A 23 -8.20 -3.34 -1.53
CA ARG A 23 -9.52 -3.36 -2.17
C ARG A 23 -10.52 -4.10 -1.30
N ILE A 24 -11.74 -3.56 -1.22
CA ILE A 24 -12.88 -4.25 -0.61
C ILE A 24 -13.51 -5.12 -1.69
N ALA A 25 -13.70 -6.38 -1.39
CA ALA A 25 -14.36 -7.34 -2.26
C ALA A 25 -15.45 -8.11 -1.50
N VAL A 26 -16.44 -8.57 -2.22
CA VAL A 26 -17.49 -9.47 -1.74
C VAL A 26 -17.42 -10.79 -2.49
N ALA A 27 -17.74 -11.89 -1.81
CA ALA A 27 -17.77 -13.20 -2.46
C ALA A 27 -18.81 -13.20 -3.59
N LYS A 28 -18.41 -13.70 -4.78
CA LYS A 28 -19.24 -13.67 -5.98
C LYS A 28 -20.61 -14.31 -5.80
N ARG A 29 -20.72 -15.36 -4.96
CA ARG A 29 -21.99 -15.99 -4.60
C ARG A 29 -23.03 -15.03 -4.04
N HIS A 30 -22.62 -13.94 -3.38
CA HIS A 30 -23.56 -12.94 -2.83
C HIS A 30 -24.08 -11.99 -3.91
N ILE A 31 -23.32 -11.76 -4.96
CA ILE A 31 -23.81 -11.05 -6.16
C ILE A 31 -24.82 -11.93 -6.89
N GLU A 32 -24.47 -13.19 -7.15
CA GLU A 32 -25.29 -14.14 -7.90
C GLU A 32 -26.61 -14.48 -7.19
N SER A 33 -26.60 -14.57 -5.85
CA SER A 33 -27.81 -14.81 -5.06
C SER A 33 -28.67 -13.56 -4.82
N GLY A 34 -28.15 -12.36 -5.20
CA GLY A 34 -28.81 -11.09 -4.92
C GLY A 34 -28.76 -10.64 -3.46
N ARG A 35 -27.96 -11.30 -2.60
CA ARG A 35 -27.75 -10.88 -1.21
C ARG A 35 -26.97 -9.56 -1.13
N TYR A 36 -26.06 -9.30 -2.06
CA TYR A 36 -25.34 -8.05 -2.18
C TYR A 36 -25.75 -7.32 -3.46
N LYS A 37 -26.19 -6.07 -3.32
CA LYS A 37 -26.53 -5.14 -4.42
C LYS A 37 -25.89 -3.77 -4.23
N GLU A 38 -25.72 -3.36 -2.98
CA GLU A 38 -25.19 -2.04 -2.63
C GLU A 38 -24.47 -2.07 -1.26
N TRP A 39 -23.76 -1.01 -0.92
CA TRP A 39 -22.91 -0.95 0.27
C TRP A 39 -23.60 -1.27 1.59
N LYS A 40 -24.88 -0.93 1.75
CA LYS A 40 -25.64 -1.26 2.98
C LYS A 40 -25.82 -2.75 3.20
N ASP A 41 -25.74 -3.55 2.14
CA ASP A 41 -25.91 -5.00 2.21
C ASP A 41 -24.71 -5.73 2.83
N LEU A 42 -23.62 -5.00 3.11
CA LEU A 42 -22.51 -5.52 3.93
C LEU A 42 -22.92 -5.79 5.38
N LYS A 43 -24.06 -5.26 5.84
CA LYS A 43 -24.57 -5.50 7.20
C LYS A 43 -24.69 -6.99 7.51
N GLY A 44 -24.12 -7.41 8.66
CA GLY A 44 -24.08 -8.78 9.12
C GLY A 44 -23.10 -9.70 8.38
N MET A 45 -22.30 -9.16 7.46
CA MET A 45 -21.29 -9.96 6.74
C MET A 45 -20.03 -10.16 7.57
N LYS A 46 -19.36 -11.30 7.33
CA LYS A 46 -18.00 -11.60 7.81
C LYS A 46 -16.99 -11.11 6.79
N ILE A 47 -16.12 -10.19 7.19
CA ILE A 47 -15.11 -9.57 6.34
C ILE A 47 -13.71 -9.99 6.79
N ALA A 48 -12.96 -10.65 5.92
CA ALA A 48 -11.57 -11.00 6.18
C ALA A 48 -10.69 -9.73 6.20
N MET A 49 -9.82 -9.64 7.20
CA MET A 49 -8.85 -8.57 7.44
C MET A 49 -7.48 -9.17 7.74
N ASN A 50 -6.42 -8.39 7.61
CA ASN A 50 -5.06 -8.81 7.97
C ASN A 50 -4.58 -8.14 9.26
N GLY A 51 -5.38 -8.29 10.33
CA GLY A 51 -5.08 -7.75 11.66
C GLY A 51 -5.91 -6.52 12.04
N THR A 52 -5.89 -6.23 13.33
CA THR A 52 -6.63 -5.12 13.92
C THR A 52 -5.76 -3.87 14.04
N GLY A 53 -6.31 -2.68 13.75
CA GLY A 53 -5.64 -1.39 13.94
C GLY A 53 -4.49 -1.12 12.96
N ILE A 54 -4.60 -1.64 11.75
CA ILE A 54 -3.73 -1.34 10.62
C ILE A 54 -4.42 -0.39 9.63
N SER A 55 -3.66 0.24 8.72
CA SER A 55 -4.17 1.26 7.79
C SER A 55 -5.39 0.82 6.97
N SER A 56 -5.48 -0.46 6.62
CA SER A 56 -6.65 -1.02 5.92
C SER A 56 -7.99 -0.82 6.66
N TRP A 57 -7.97 -0.56 7.98
CA TRP A 57 -9.17 -0.19 8.74
C TRP A 57 -9.76 1.13 8.26
N GLY A 58 -8.92 2.11 7.90
CA GLY A 58 -9.37 3.37 7.29
C GLY A 58 -10.12 3.14 5.99
N THR A 59 -9.61 2.25 5.13
CA THR A 59 -10.26 1.87 3.88
C THR A 59 -11.61 1.19 4.13
N LEU A 60 -11.67 0.23 5.06
CA LEU A 60 -12.92 -0.46 5.38
C LEU A 60 -13.95 0.49 6.00
N ALA A 61 -13.53 1.38 6.92
CA ALA A 61 -14.39 2.40 7.51
C ALA A 61 -15.04 3.29 6.43
N ALA A 62 -14.24 3.73 5.45
CA ALA A 62 -14.73 4.54 4.35
C ALA A 62 -15.75 3.79 3.47
N GLY A 63 -15.49 2.51 3.19
CA GLY A 63 -16.45 1.66 2.47
C GLY A 63 -17.75 1.44 3.24
N LEU A 64 -17.66 1.12 4.53
CA LEU A 64 -18.83 0.94 5.41
C LEU A 64 -19.68 2.22 5.48
N LYS A 65 -19.02 3.38 5.58
CA LYS A 65 -19.69 4.69 5.59
C LYS A 65 -20.54 4.95 4.35
N ARG A 66 -20.14 4.44 3.16
CA ARG A 66 -20.97 4.54 1.93
C ARG A 66 -22.32 3.84 2.09
N GLY A 67 -22.38 2.76 2.90
CA GLY A 67 -23.62 2.05 3.23
C GLY A 67 -24.32 2.55 4.49
N GLY A 68 -23.84 3.61 5.13
CA GLY A 68 -24.34 4.06 6.43
C GLY A 68 -24.03 3.08 7.58
N LEU A 69 -22.98 2.26 7.42
CA LEU A 69 -22.57 1.22 8.35
C LEU A 69 -21.32 1.63 9.14
N THR A 70 -21.08 0.89 10.22
CA THR A 70 -19.90 0.97 11.07
C THR A 70 -19.31 -0.43 11.29
N PHE A 71 -18.17 -0.54 11.98
CA PHE A 71 -17.62 -1.84 12.36
C PHE A 71 -18.57 -2.69 13.25
N ALA A 72 -19.50 -2.07 13.97
CA ALA A 72 -20.51 -2.78 14.77
C ALA A 72 -21.54 -3.55 13.91
N ASP A 73 -21.66 -3.19 12.63
CA ASP A 73 -22.62 -3.79 11.70
C ASP A 73 -22.05 -5.01 10.95
N ILE A 74 -20.76 -5.33 11.12
CA ILE A 74 -20.07 -6.45 10.45
C ILE A 74 -19.32 -7.30 11.48
N THR A 75 -18.79 -8.44 11.02
CA THR A 75 -17.81 -9.23 11.79
C THR A 75 -16.50 -9.25 11.06
N THR A 76 -15.42 -8.76 11.66
CA THR A 76 -14.07 -8.90 11.10
C THR A 76 -13.45 -10.23 11.49
N VAL A 77 -12.73 -10.87 10.56
CA VAL A 77 -12.01 -12.14 10.78
C VAL A 77 -10.56 -11.94 10.36
N ASP A 78 -9.66 -11.97 11.34
CA ASP A 78 -8.23 -11.75 11.09
C ASP A 78 -7.56 -12.99 10.51
N MET A 79 -6.93 -12.85 9.35
CA MET A 79 -6.12 -13.90 8.70
C MET A 79 -5.10 -13.27 7.73
N PRO A 80 -3.99 -13.98 7.39
CA PRO A 80 -3.04 -13.50 6.38
C PRO A 80 -3.69 -13.32 5.00
N PHE A 81 -3.25 -12.32 4.24
CA PHE A 81 -3.83 -12.02 2.91
C PHE A 81 -3.95 -13.21 1.95
N PRO A 82 -2.97 -14.15 1.85
CA PRO A 82 -3.13 -15.31 0.99
C PRO A 82 -4.32 -16.20 1.35
N ASP A 83 -4.68 -16.28 2.63
CA ASP A 83 -5.78 -17.12 3.14
C ASP A 83 -7.16 -16.55 2.79
N HIS A 84 -7.24 -15.23 2.51
CA HIS A 84 -8.49 -14.60 2.07
C HIS A 84 -9.07 -15.26 0.81
N VAL A 85 -8.22 -15.70 -0.12
CA VAL A 85 -8.66 -16.36 -1.37
C VAL A 85 -9.44 -17.63 -1.08
N LEU A 86 -8.87 -18.50 -0.22
CA LEU A 86 -9.52 -19.77 0.17
C LEU A 86 -10.75 -19.53 1.05
N ALA A 87 -10.70 -18.54 1.95
CA ALA A 87 -11.83 -18.20 2.82
C ALA A 87 -13.05 -17.66 2.03
N LEU A 88 -12.80 -16.89 0.95
CA LEU A 88 -13.84 -16.46 0.02
C LEU A 88 -14.41 -17.64 -0.78
N GLN A 89 -13.55 -18.55 -1.24
CA GLN A 89 -13.94 -19.73 -2.01
C GLN A 89 -14.85 -20.67 -1.19
N ASN A 90 -14.42 -21.04 0.01
CA ASN A 90 -15.11 -22.04 0.85
C ASN A 90 -16.26 -21.47 1.69
N GLY A 91 -16.49 -20.16 1.66
CA GLY A 91 -17.58 -19.52 2.37
C GLY A 91 -17.32 -19.21 3.84
N ALA A 92 -16.09 -19.32 4.32
CA ALA A 92 -15.71 -18.96 5.68
C ALA A 92 -15.90 -17.45 5.96
N VAL A 93 -15.77 -16.62 4.90
CA VAL A 93 -16.05 -15.19 4.92
C VAL A 93 -16.97 -14.79 3.77
N ASP A 94 -17.70 -13.69 3.96
CA ASP A 94 -18.63 -13.12 2.98
C ASP A 94 -17.95 -12.09 2.08
N GLY A 95 -16.94 -11.43 2.58
CA GLY A 95 -16.14 -10.44 1.91
C GLY A 95 -14.72 -10.36 2.45
N SER A 96 -13.92 -9.49 1.90
CA SER A 96 -12.53 -9.33 2.27
C SER A 96 -12.07 -7.90 1.98
N LEU A 97 -11.27 -7.34 2.87
CA LEU A 97 -10.36 -6.26 2.52
C LEU A 97 -8.98 -6.88 2.33
N THR A 98 -8.48 -6.86 1.11
CA THR A 98 -7.23 -7.56 0.76
C THR A 98 -6.38 -6.73 -0.21
N THR A 99 -5.15 -7.18 -0.43
CA THR A 99 -4.19 -6.53 -1.32
C THR A 99 -3.82 -7.42 -2.50
N GLU A 100 -3.05 -6.89 -3.43
CA GLU A 100 -2.45 -7.68 -4.51
C GLU A 100 -1.36 -8.63 -3.96
N PRO A 101 -1.17 -9.80 -4.55
CA PRO A 101 -1.92 -10.36 -5.68
C PRO A 101 -3.22 -11.10 -5.29
N SER A 102 -3.54 -11.20 -3.99
CA SER A 102 -4.67 -12.02 -3.50
C SER A 102 -6.01 -11.61 -4.11
N ILE A 103 -6.27 -10.30 -4.25
CA ILE A 103 -7.51 -9.81 -4.84
C ILE A 103 -7.62 -10.19 -6.32
N THR A 104 -6.56 -9.98 -7.11
CA THR A 104 -6.54 -10.38 -8.52
C THR A 104 -6.75 -11.88 -8.68
N ILE A 105 -6.10 -12.72 -7.85
CA ILE A 105 -6.28 -14.17 -7.88
C ILE A 105 -7.72 -14.56 -7.54
N ALA A 106 -8.33 -13.96 -6.51
CA ALA A 106 -9.71 -14.25 -6.11
C ALA A 106 -10.70 -13.90 -7.24
N ILE A 107 -10.49 -12.76 -7.91
CA ILE A 107 -11.33 -12.32 -9.04
C ILE A 107 -11.17 -13.23 -10.26
N GLN A 108 -9.94 -13.52 -10.65
CA GLN A 108 -9.65 -14.39 -11.83
C GLN A 108 -10.20 -15.80 -11.65
N ARG A 109 -10.17 -16.32 -10.42
CA ARG A 109 -10.76 -17.62 -10.08
C ARG A 109 -12.29 -17.59 -9.91
N GLY A 110 -12.91 -16.41 -10.03
CA GLY A 110 -14.36 -16.26 -9.89
C GLY A 110 -14.88 -16.38 -8.48
N PHE A 111 -14.06 -16.18 -7.45
CA PHE A 111 -14.47 -16.29 -6.06
C PHE A 111 -15.00 -14.98 -5.49
N ALA A 112 -14.57 -13.85 -6.03
CA ALA A 112 -14.90 -12.52 -5.53
C ALA A 112 -15.17 -11.51 -6.64
N VAL A 113 -15.87 -10.43 -6.27
CA VAL A 113 -16.05 -9.21 -7.06
C VAL A 113 -15.50 -8.05 -6.25
N SER A 114 -14.64 -7.24 -6.86
CA SER A 114 -14.13 -6.01 -6.24
C SER A 114 -15.23 -4.95 -6.20
N LEU A 115 -15.39 -4.29 -5.05
CA LEU A 115 -16.35 -3.22 -4.86
C LEU A 115 -15.70 -1.84 -5.09
N ALA A 116 -14.58 -1.59 -4.43
CA ALA A 116 -13.78 -0.38 -4.59
C ALA A 116 -12.37 -0.57 -4.00
N GLY A 117 -11.42 0.21 -4.49
CA GLY A 117 -10.10 0.34 -3.93
C GLY A 117 -9.97 1.53 -2.97
N ASP A 118 -8.89 1.56 -2.21
CA ASP A 118 -8.58 2.70 -1.36
C ASP A 118 -8.26 3.97 -2.17
N ASP A 119 -7.84 3.83 -3.42
CA ASP A 119 -7.69 4.93 -4.37
C ASP A 119 -8.99 5.70 -4.65
N GLU A 120 -10.13 5.00 -4.54
CA GLU A 120 -11.47 5.57 -4.70
C GLU A 120 -12.11 5.99 -3.36
N LEU A 121 -11.84 5.22 -2.29
CA LEU A 121 -12.48 5.38 -0.98
C LEU A 121 -11.77 6.42 -0.12
N VAL A 122 -10.44 6.42 -0.14
CA VAL A 122 -9.56 7.30 0.64
C VAL A 122 -8.40 7.73 -0.26
N PRO A 123 -8.62 8.62 -1.23
CA PRO A 123 -7.56 9.08 -2.13
C PRO A 123 -6.34 9.58 -1.36
N ARG A 124 -5.15 9.16 -1.76
CA ARG A 124 -3.87 9.46 -1.11
C ARG A 124 -3.73 8.88 0.31
N HIS A 125 -4.38 7.74 0.58
CA HIS A 125 -4.27 7.06 1.85
C HIS A 125 -2.82 6.63 2.14
N ALA A 126 -2.28 7.03 3.27
CA ALA A 126 -0.92 6.70 3.73
C ALA A 126 -0.90 5.29 4.34
N ILE A 127 -0.79 4.26 3.49
CA ILE A 127 -0.96 2.85 3.88
C ILE A 127 0.24 2.30 4.65
N SER A 128 1.45 2.58 4.19
CA SER A 128 2.67 2.07 4.81
C SER A 128 3.77 3.11 4.75
N GLN A 129 4.59 3.17 5.80
CA GLN A 129 5.59 4.20 5.95
C GLN A 129 6.96 3.60 6.21
N LEU A 130 8.00 4.27 5.72
CA LEU A 130 9.38 3.99 6.08
C LEU A 130 9.67 4.59 7.46
N LEU A 131 10.25 3.77 8.34
CA LEU A 131 10.54 4.16 9.72
C LEU A 131 12.04 4.15 9.99
N TYR A 132 12.52 5.18 10.70
CA TYR A 132 13.84 5.15 11.31
C TYR A 132 13.72 5.10 12.84
N PRO A 133 14.49 4.23 13.52
CA PRO A 133 14.75 4.41 14.94
C PRO A 133 15.43 5.75 15.18
N GLU A 134 14.97 6.51 16.19
CA GLU A 134 15.56 7.82 16.51
C GLU A 134 17.07 7.71 16.78
N ASP A 135 17.49 6.66 17.46
CA ASP A 135 18.90 6.41 17.75
C ASP A 135 19.73 6.18 16.48
N PHE A 136 19.17 5.48 15.50
CA PHE A 136 19.84 5.27 14.21
C PHE A 136 20.03 6.59 13.48
N ALA A 137 18.97 7.37 13.37
CA ALA A 137 19.00 8.67 12.69
C ALA A 137 20.00 9.64 13.37
N LYS A 138 20.03 9.67 14.71
CA LYS A 138 20.94 10.54 15.48
C LYS A 138 22.40 10.07 15.44
N LYS A 139 22.65 8.76 15.60
CA LYS A 139 24.02 8.23 15.69
C LYS A 139 24.70 8.02 14.34
N LYS A 140 23.91 7.85 13.25
CA LYS A 140 24.41 7.53 11.90
C LYS A 140 23.70 8.35 10.82
N PRO A 141 23.66 9.70 10.91
CA PRO A 141 22.87 10.54 10.00
C PRO A 141 23.31 10.38 8.53
N GLU A 142 24.61 10.27 8.28
CA GLU A 142 25.15 10.05 6.92
C GLU A 142 24.68 8.73 6.32
N LEU A 143 24.63 7.65 7.13
CA LEU A 143 24.12 6.36 6.67
C LEU A 143 22.62 6.42 6.42
N ALA A 144 21.87 7.09 7.29
CA ALA A 144 20.43 7.30 7.14
C ALA A 144 20.12 8.06 5.83
N LEU A 145 20.88 9.12 5.53
CA LEU A 145 20.74 9.89 4.29
C LEU A 145 21.13 9.07 3.05
N ARG A 146 22.24 8.31 3.12
CA ARG A 146 22.64 7.41 2.03
C ARG A 146 21.57 6.37 1.72
N PHE A 147 20.97 5.78 2.76
CA PHE A 147 19.87 4.84 2.61
C PHE A 147 18.65 5.54 1.96
N MET A 148 18.27 6.72 2.45
CA MET A 148 17.13 7.48 1.89
C MET A 148 17.34 7.80 0.41
N ARG A 149 18.55 8.20 -0.02
CA ARG A 149 18.86 8.43 -1.44
C ARG A 149 18.70 7.16 -2.29
N ALA A 150 19.20 6.03 -1.79
CA ALA A 150 19.04 4.74 -2.47
C ALA A 150 17.55 4.35 -2.56
N TYR A 151 16.82 4.51 -1.46
CA TYR A 151 15.39 4.27 -1.39
C TYR A 151 14.62 5.10 -2.42
N LEU A 152 14.80 6.43 -2.45
CA LEU A 152 14.10 7.30 -3.39
C LEU A 152 14.46 7.02 -4.85
N LYS A 153 15.70 6.61 -5.14
CA LYS A 153 16.07 6.14 -6.50
C LYS A 153 15.25 4.91 -6.90
N GLY A 154 15.07 3.94 -6.00
CA GLY A 154 14.24 2.76 -6.25
C GLY A 154 12.76 3.11 -6.42
N VAL A 155 12.23 4.00 -5.57
CA VAL A 155 10.84 4.48 -5.67
C VAL A 155 10.59 5.20 -7.01
N ARG A 156 11.53 6.03 -7.45
CA ARG A 156 11.42 6.74 -8.73
C ARG A 156 11.48 5.80 -9.93
N LEU A 157 12.38 4.79 -9.90
CA LEU A 157 12.41 3.73 -10.92
C LEU A 157 11.07 2.97 -10.97
N TYR A 158 10.52 2.66 -9.79
CA TYR A 158 9.20 2.03 -9.70
C TYR A 158 8.09 2.93 -10.29
N ASN A 159 8.11 4.23 -10.00
CA ASN A 159 7.15 5.18 -10.59
C ASN A 159 7.30 5.30 -12.12
N ASP A 160 8.53 5.20 -12.66
CA ASP A 160 8.77 5.16 -14.11
C ASP A 160 8.20 3.88 -14.77
N ALA A 161 7.93 2.83 -13.99
CA ALA A 161 7.25 1.61 -14.46
C ALA A 161 5.73 1.71 -14.43
N LEU A 162 5.15 2.71 -13.77
CA LEU A 162 3.69 2.87 -13.63
C LEU A 162 3.10 3.57 -14.84
N LYS A 163 2.02 3.01 -15.40
CA LYS A 163 1.21 3.63 -16.45
C LYS A 163 -0.20 3.04 -16.43
N ASP A 164 -1.21 3.91 -16.44
CA ASP A 164 -2.62 3.54 -16.57
C ASP A 164 -3.08 2.42 -15.60
N GLY A 165 -2.67 2.51 -14.34
CA GLY A 165 -3.01 1.54 -13.29
C GLY A 165 -2.28 0.19 -13.43
N LYS A 166 -1.20 0.12 -14.20
CA LYS A 166 -0.42 -1.10 -14.46
C LYS A 166 1.09 -0.84 -14.37
N LEU A 167 1.86 -1.94 -14.27
CA LEU A 167 3.30 -1.93 -14.54
C LEU A 167 3.49 -2.03 -16.06
N ALA A 168 3.29 -0.91 -16.76
CA ALA A 168 3.33 -0.79 -18.21
C ALA A 168 4.07 0.47 -18.70
N GLY A 169 4.72 1.19 -17.79
CA GLY A 169 5.58 2.33 -18.11
C GLY A 169 6.94 1.92 -18.68
N PRO A 170 7.78 2.89 -19.05
CA PRO A 170 9.08 2.63 -19.70
C PRO A 170 10.02 1.72 -18.91
N ALA A 171 9.97 1.75 -17.57
CA ALA A 171 10.82 0.92 -16.70
C ALA A 171 10.15 -0.40 -16.28
N SER A 172 8.99 -0.78 -16.85
CA SER A 172 8.18 -1.91 -16.37
C SER A 172 8.92 -3.24 -16.44
N ASP A 173 9.66 -3.52 -17.51
CA ASP A 173 10.37 -4.79 -17.66
C ASP A 173 11.51 -4.93 -16.63
N GLU A 174 12.26 -3.85 -16.39
CA GLU A 174 13.33 -3.81 -15.38
C GLU A 174 12.73 -4.01 -13.98
N VAL A 175 11.67 -3.29 -13.64
CA VAL A 175 11.02 -3.39 -12.33
C VAL A 175 10.43 -4.77 -12.11
N ILE A 176 9.76 -5.35 -13.11
CA ILE A 176 9.21 -6.71 -13.01
C ILE A 176 10.33 -7.74 -12.83
N ALA A 177 11.44 -7.61 -13.53
CA ALA A 177 12.60 -8.49 -13.34
C ALA A 177 13.14 -8.40 -11.90
N ILE A 178 13.31 -7.20 -11.36
CA ILE A 178 13.74 -6.97 -9.96
C ILE A 178 12.74 -7.59 -8.98
N LEU A 179 11.43 -7.40 -9.20
CA LEU A 179 10.40 -7.93 -8.32
C LEU A 179 10.36 -9.46 -8.34
N THR A 180 10.48 -10.09 -9.52
CA THR A 180 10.53 -11.56 -9.63
C THR A 180 11.79 -12.15 -8.99
N GLU A 181 12.90 -11.46 -9.04
CA GLU A 181 14.13 -11.88 -8.38
C GLU A 181 14.04 -11.73 -6.85
N SER A 182 13.56 -10.55 -6.38
CA SER A 182 13.68 -10.13 -4.99
C SER A 182 12.48 -10.50 -4.10
N THR A 183 11.38 -11.03 -4.65
CA THR A 183 10.17 -11.38 -3.90
C THR A 183 9.85 -12.88 -4.02
N PRO A 184 8.93 -13.43 -3.20
CA PRO A 184 8.46 -14.81 -3.34
C PRO A 184 7.71 -15.09 -4.65
N ILE A 185 7.12 -14.07 -5.30
CA ILE A 185 6.37 -14.22 -6.55
C ILE A 185 7.35 -14.25 -7.72
N LYS A 186 7.51 -15.43 -8.34
CA LYS A 186 8.48 -15.66 -9.43
C LYS A 186 7.88 -15.56 -10.82
N ASP A 187 6.57 -15.45 -10.93
CA ASP A 187 5.87 -15.33 -12.21
C ASP A 187 5.67 -13.87 -12.61
N ALA A 188 6.35 -13.44 -13.66
CA ALA A 188 6.23 -12.09 -14.20
C ALA A 188 4.80 -11.76 -14.69
N ALA A 189 4.00 -12.75 -15.09
CA ALA A 189 2.63 -12.55 -15.55
C ALA A 189 1.73 -12.05 -14.41
N VAL A 190 2.00 -12.46 -13.17
CA VAL A 190 1.29 -11.96 -11.99
C VAL A 190 1.48 -10.45 -11.87
N TYR A 191 2.72 -9.95 -11.95
CA TYR A 191 3.00 -8.51 -11.85
C TYR A 191 2.37 -7.69 -12.98
N ARG A 192 2.22 -8.28 -14.18
CA ARG A 192 1.54 -7.60 -15.30
C ARG A 192 0.02 -7.56 -15.14
N SER A 193 -0.56 -8.48 -14.35
CA SER A 193 -2.01 -8.58 -14.16
C SER A 193 -2.55 -7.75 -13.00
N ILE A 194 -1.76 -7.55 -11.94
CA ILE A 194 -2.17 -6.83 -10.74
C ILE A 194 -2.35 -5.32 -10.98
N ILE A 195 -3.04 -4.67 -10.03
CA ILE A 195 -3.01 -3.21 -9.88
C ILE A 195 -1.85 -2.88 -8.94
N PRO A 196 -0.78 -2.24 -9.41
CA PRO A 196 0.36 -1.92 -8.56
C PRO A 196 -0.02 -0.86 -7.52
N LEU A 197 0.68 -0.88 -6.39
CA LEU A 197 0.51 0.13 -5.36
C LEU A 197 1.08 1.49 -5.82
N GLY A 198 0.56 2.58 -5.24
CA GLY A 198 1.14 3.90 -5.39
C GLY A 198 2.28 4.14 -4.39
N MET A 199 3.18 5.03 -4.77
CA MET A 199 4.24 5.57 -3.91
C MET A 199 4.49 7.02 -4.28
N ASP A 200 4.71 7.88 -3.30
CA ASP A 200 5.18 9.23 -3.58
C ASP A 200 6.65 9.18 -4.06
N PRO A 201 6.99 9.67 -5.26
CA PRO A 201 8.33 9.53 -5.84
C PRO A 201 9.41 10.35 -5.11
N ASP A 202 9.01 11.31 -4.30
CA ASP A 202 9.89 12.12 -3.46
C ASP A 202 9.76 11.73 -1.97
N GLY A 203 9.02 10.65 -1.67
CA GLY A 203 8.85 10.10 -0.32
C GLY A 203 7.98 10.96 0.59
N LYS A 204 7.19 11.87 0.05
CA LYS A 204 6.36 12.77 0.85
C LYS A 204 5.23 12.00 1.53
N VAL A 205 5.15 12.14 2.85
CA VAL A 205 4.10 11.55 3.68
C VAL A 205 2.83 12.38 3.61
N ASP A 206 1.68 11.75 3.39
CA ASP A 206 0.38 12.43 3.42
C ASP A 206 -0.09 12.63 4.88
N MET A 207 0.18 13.81 5.43
CA MET A 207 -0.15 14.16 6.81
C MET A 207 -1.65 14.17 7.11
N PRO A 208 -2.53 14.69 6.23
CA PRO A 208 -3.98 14.59 6.42
C PRO A 208 -4.46 13.15 6.57
N SER A 209 -3.94 12.24 5.77
CA SER A 209 -4.29 10.81 5.86
C SER A 209 -3.84 10.19 7.18
N LEU A 210 -2.59 10.42 7.61
CA LEU A 210 -2.12 9.92 8.90
C LEU A 210 -2.95 10.43 10.09
N LYS A 211 -3.38 11.70 10.03
CA LYS A 211 -4.27 12.26 11.07
C LYS A 211 -5.63 11.60 11.07
N SER A 212 -6.21 11.38 9.89
CA SER A 212 -7.49 10.70 9.76
C SER A 212 -7.46 9.28 10.32
N ASP A 213 -6.40 8.53 10.05
CA ASP A 213 -6.21 7.19 10.60
C ASP A 213 -6.00 7.23 12.13
N TYR A 214 -5.21 8.19 12.63
CA TYR A 214 -5.03 8.36 14.06
C TYR A 214 -6.34 8.65 14.78
N ASP A 215 -7.17 9.55 14.24
CA ASP A 215 -8.47 9.90 14.79
C ASP A 215 -9.43 8.70 14.77
N LEU A 216 -9.42 7.92 13.70
CA LEU A 216 -10.18 6.68 13.61
C LEU A 216 -9.74 5.68 14.70
N TYR A 217 -8.44 5.40 14.82
CA TYR A 217 -7.93 4.45 15.82
C TYR A 217 -8.20 4.91 17.25
N LYS A 218 -8.13 6.21 17.49
CA LYS A 218 -8.49 6.79 18.78
C LYS A 218 -9.97 6.59 19.08
N SER A 219 -10.86 6.85 18.11
CA SER A 219 -12.31 6.64 18.25
C SER A 219 -12.69 5.17 18.50
N LEU A 220 -11.90 4.23 18.00
CA LEU A 220 -12.05 2.80 18.21
C LEU A 220 -11.37 2.27 19.50
N GLY A 221 -10.71 3.15 20.28
CA GLY A 221 -9.98 2.76 21.49
C GLY A 221 -8.68 1.98 21.24
N LEU A 222 -8.19 1.95 20.01
CA LEU A 222 -6.97 1.23 19.61
C LEU A 222 -5.69 1.99 19.96
N VAL A 223 -5.76 3.30 20.12
CA VAL A 223 -4.65 4.17 20.52
C VAL A 223 -4.99 4.85 21.84
N GLN A 224 -4.08 4.72 22.82
CA GLN A 224 -4.18 5.37 24.13
C GLN A 224 -3.26 6.59 24.20
N GLY A 225 -3.70 7.60 24.96
CA GLY A 225 -2.97 8.86 25.13
C GLY A 225 -3.14 9.83 23.96
N ASP A 226 -2.49 10.97 24.07
CA ASP A 226 -2.49 12.03 23.05
C ASP A 226 -1.10 12.13 22.42
N VAL A 227 -1.03 11.80 21.14
CA VAL A 227 0.17 11.95 20.31
C VAL A 227 -0.15 12.92 19.20
N ARG A 228 0.67 13.94 19.03
CA ARG A 228 0.60 14.77 17.82
C ARG A 228 1.25 14.02 16.68
N VAL A 229 0.53 13.83 15.60
CA VAL A 229 1.03 13.09 14.43
C VAL A 229 2.30 13.75 13.88
N GLU A 230 2.40 15.07 13.96
CA GLU A 230 3.59 15.83 13.58
C GLU A 230 4.84 15.44 14.37
N ASP A 231 4.69 15.04 15.62
CA ASP A 231 5.83 14.68 16.47
C ASP A 231 6.42 13.30 16.12
N VAL A 232 5.71 12.48 15.36
CA VAL A 232 6.19 11.16 14.91
C VAL A 232 6.66 11.14 13.46
N VAL A 233 6.57 12.25 12.74
CA VAL A 233 7.04 12.38 11.35
C VAL A 233 8.30 13.22 11.30
N ASP A 234 9.31 12.77 10.57
CA ASP A 234 10.55 13.50 10.27
C ASP A 234 10.87 13.36 8.78
N GLY A 235 10.36 14.28 7.96
CA GLY A 235 10.60 14.32 6.52
C GLY A 235 11.98 14.81 6.10
N SER A 236 12.83 15.26 7.04
CA SER A 236 14.10 15.92 6.74
C SER A 236 15.05 15.08 5.89
N PHE A 237 15.09 13.75 6.09
CA PHE A 237 15.93 12.85 5.28
C PHE A 237 15.44 12.73 3.84
N ALA A 238 14.13 12.67 3.62
CA ALA A 238 13.55 12.64 2.28
C ALA A 238 13.80 13.98 1.57
N GLU A 239 13.55 15.10 2.24
CA GLU A 239 13.80 16.45 1.73
C GLU A 239 15.27 16.66 1.35
N ALA A 240 16.21 16.24 2.22
CA ALA A 240 17.63 16.31 1.93
C ALA A 240 18.03 15.45 0.71
N ALA A 241 17.49 14.23 0.63
CA ALA A 241 17.74 13.35 -0.51
C ALA A 241 17.17 13.94 -1.82
N VAL A 242 15.96 14.52 -1.78
CA VAL A 242 15.35 15.20 -2.94
C VAL A 242 16.17 16.41 -3.37
N LYS A 243 16.71 17.18 -2.41
CA LYS A 243 17.59 18.32 -2.71
C LYS A 243 18.82 17.89 -3.51
N GLU A 244 19.42 16.74 -3.22
CA GLU A 244 20.56 16.19 -3.93
C GLU A 244 20.20 15.54 -5.28
N LEU A 245 19.06 14.81 -5.33
CA LEU A 245 18.63 14.09 -6.53
C LEU A 245 17.90 14.98 -7.55
N GLY A 246 17.46 16.16 -7.14
CA GLY A 246 16.47 16.98 -7.84
C GLY A 246 15.04 16.44 -7.67
N PRO A 247 13.98 17.24 -7.96
CA PRO A 247 12.60 16.79 -7.93
C PRO A 247 12.35 15.74 -9.01
N TYR A 248 11.46 14.78 -8.70
CA TYR A 248 11.03 13.80 -9.70
C TYR A 248 10.19 14.48 -10.80
N ARG A 249 10.52 14.21 -12.06
CA ARG A 249 9.86 14.83 -13.21
C ARG A 249 9.04 13.85 -14.06
N GLY A 250 8.97 12.57 -13.63
CA GLY A 250 8.30 11.49 -14.38
C GLY A 250 9.04 11.09 -15.65
N GLY A 251 8.99 9.78 -16.00
CA GLY A 251 9.42 9.22 -17.28
C GLY A 251 10.73 9.77 -17.81
N ARG A 252 11.86 9.37 -17.26
CA ARG A 252 13.14 9.55 -17.98
C ARG A 252 13.03 8.72 -19.25
N GLU A 253 13.12 9.38 -20.41
CA GLU A 253 13.69 8.71 -21.57
C GLU A 253 14.97 8.04 -21.07
N ILE A 254 15.05 6.73 -21.19
CA ILE A 254 16.30 5.99 -20.92
C ILE A 254 17.25 6.41 -22.02
N GLY A 255 17.87 7.56 -21.85
CA GLY A 255 19.01 7.97 -22.65
C GLY A 255 20.06 6.87 -22.49
N SER A 256 20.44 6.27 -23.60
CA SER A 256 21.48 5.28 -23.76
C SER A 256 22.65 5.56 -22.79
N ARG A 257 22.69 4.83 -21.68
CA ARG A 257 23.89 4.72 -20.89
C ARG A 257 24.86 3.93 -21.75
N GLU A 258 25.87 4.63 -22.30
CA GLU A 258 27.09 4.01 -22.78
C GLU A 258 27.51 2.95 -21.74
N ILE A 259 27.46 1.71 -22.17
CA ILE A 259 28.10 0.60 -21.47
C ILE A 259 29.59 0.89 -21.63
N GLY A 260 30.14 1.65 -20.69
CA GLY A 260 31.58 1.81 -20.58
C GLY A 260 32.18 0.42 -20.38
N SER A 261 32.78 -0.08 -21.43
CA SER A 261 33.62 -1.29 -21.43
C SER A 261 34.66 -1.12 -20.33
N ARG A 262 34.50 -1.80 -19.22
CA ARG A 262 35.65 -2.10 -18.35
C ARG A 262 36.44 -3.19 -19.05
N SER A 263 37.48 -2.76 -19.80
CA SER A 263 38.53 -3.65 -20.20
C SER A 263 39.16 -4.27 -18.96
N ALA A 264 39.23 -5.59 -18.96
CA ALA A 264 40.14 -6.34 -18.12
C ALA A 264 41.57 -5.87 -18.44
N LEU A 265 42.28 -5.41 -17.44
CA LEU A 265 43.73 -5.36 -17.45
C LEU A 265 44.25 -5.57 -16.04
N ASP A 266 44.97 -6.68 -15.91
CA ASP A 266 46.05 -7.08 -15.01
C ASP A 266 45.84 -6.99 -13.52
#